data_d04543951474e5be3cb06d65c996d439
#
_entry.id   d04543951474e5be3cb06d65c996d439
#
_cell.length_a   1.000
_cell.length_b   1.000
_cell.length_c   1.000
_cell.angle_alpha   90.00
_cell.angle_beta   90.00
_cell.angle_gamma   90.00
#
_symmetry.space_group_name_H-M   'P 1'
#
loop_
_entity.id
_entity.type
_entity.pdbx_description
1 polymer ?
#
loop_
_entity_poly.entity_id
_entity_poly.type
_entity_poly.pdbx_seq_one_letter_code
_entity_poly.pdbx_strand_id
1 'polypeptide(L)'
;MDEKQMLAALRRDVRAWNRLRETHPKLRPRLVGENFQSANLNDADLTGLHLGRANLRKAKLRRAKLSGAILAEADLREADLEDAQMLQTVLQQADLRKANLTGAWIVDGNLVQANLTGANLHGAKLQSCDLFQALLDEADLREANLEESRLIGVSLRKANLTGASVFGIAAWKLDLEGAIQKDLVITSDFDGNHTTADDIEMAQFLYILLNNQKIRNVIDTITTKVVLILGRFLPERKTVLDSIRDELRNRNYLPVLFDFQGPSNRDLTETVSTLAHMARFIIADLTDPKSIPQELTAIVHQLPSVPVQPIILSTEREWGMYEHFTRYPWVLPIVRYESVDGIVTNLTAQVIEPAERRAREQLAGRE
;
A
#
# COMPACT_ATOMS: atom_id res chain seq x y z
N MET A 1 -43.32 28.38 13.98
CA MET A 1 -42.20 29.26 13.62
C MET A 1 -41.86 29.03 12.15
N ASP A 2 -41.80 30.07 11.38
CA ASP A 2 -41.45 29.94 9.95
C ASP A 2 -39.94 29.75 9.76
N GLU A 3 -39.50 29.35 8.55
CA GLU A 3 -38.13 29.04 8.24
C GLU A 3 -37.18 30.26 8.42
N LYS A 4 -37.68 31.47 8.13
CA LYS A 4 -36.95 32.74 8.33
C LYS A 4 -36.72 33.03 9.83
N GLN A 5 -37.69 32.76 10.66
CA GLN A 5 -37.53 32.91 12.12
C GLN A 5 -36.51 31.91 12.68
N MET A 6 -36.55 30.67 12.20
CA MET A 6 -35.54 29.62 12.56
C MET A 6 -34.13 30.03 12.17
N LEU A 7 -33.94 30.51 10.95
CA LEU A 7 -32.66 30.98 10.45
C LEU A 7 -32.16 32.19 11.26
N ALA A 8 -33.08 33.12 11.63
CA ALA A 8 -32.72 34.25 12.46
C ALA A 8 -32.31 33.81 13.88
N ALA A 9 -32.97 32.81 14.46
CA ALA A 9 -32.59 32.24 15.75
C ALA A 9 -31.19 31.62 15.67
N LEU A 10 -30.91 30.81 14.68
CA LEU A 10 -29.58 30.18 14.47
C LEU A 10 -28.46 31.23 14.33
N ARG A 11 -28.72 32.34 13.61
CA ARG A 11 -27.73 33.40 13.39
C ARG A 11 -27.50 34.28 14.63
N ARG A 12 -28.47 34.43 15.50
CA ARG A 12 -28.42 35.39 16.63
C ARG A 12 -28.16 34.76 17.99
N ASP A 13 -28.70 33.60 18.24
CA ASP A 13 -28.65 32.93 19.55
C ASP A 13 -28.64 31.40 19.39
N VAL A 14 -27.46 30.82 19.36
CA VAL A 14 -27.26 29.36 19.27
C VAL A 14 -27.91 28.62 20.46
N ARG A 15 -28.00 29.22 21.65
CA ARG A 15 -28.65 28.59 22.81
C ARG A 15 -30.18 28.48 22.59
N ALA A 16 -30.77 29.55 22.06
CA ALA A 16 -32.19 29.52 21.70
C ALA A 16 -32.46 28.51 20.57
N TRP A 17 -31.57 28.43 19.56
CA TRP A 17 -31.60 27.44 18.51
C TRP A 17 -31.55 26.02 19.08
N ASN A 18 -30.58 25.71 19.95
CA ASN A 18 -30.43 24.37 20.54
C ASN A 18 -31.65 23.96 21.35
N ARG A 19 -32.21 24.85 22.17
CA ARG A 19 -33.48 24.58 22.88
C ARG A 19 -34.64 24.27 21.91
N LEU A 20 -34.69 24.98 20.79
CA LEU A 20 -35.67 24.69 19.73
C LEU A 20 -35.46 23.30 19.13
N ARG A 21 -34.24 22.90 18.87
CA ARG A 21 -33.90 21.57 18.38
C ARG A 21 -34.23 20.46 19.40
N GLU A 22 -33.99 20.69 20.67
CA GLU A 22 -34.34 19.76 21.75
C GLU A 22 -35.85 19.54 21.83
N THR A 23 -36.62 20.62 21.76
CA THR A 23 -38.11 20.54 21.85
C THR A 23 -38.73 20.04 20.55
N HIS A 24 -38.06 20.18 19.41
CA HIS A 24 -38.53 19.78 18.10
C HIS A 24 -37.45 18.95 17.33
N PRO A 25 -37.20 17.71 17.78
CA PRO A 25 -36.08 16.91 17.20
C PRO A 25 -36.24 16.60 15.71
N LYS A 26 -37.46 16.66 15.17
CA LYS A 26 -37.75 16.45 13.74
C LYS A 26 -37.58 17.70 12.88
N LEU A 27 -37.25 18.83 13.48
CA LEU A 27 -37.08 20.09 12.77
C LEU A 27 -35.91 19.98 11.79
N ARG A 28 -36.19 20.23 10.52
CA ARG A 28 -35.19 20.14 9.44
C ARG A 28 -35.36 21.33 8.49
N PRO A 29 -35.02 22.56 8.93
CA PRO A 29 -35.06 23.71 8.02
C PRO A 29 -34.05 23.48 6.87
N ARG A 30 -34.45 23.95 5.70
CA ARG A 30 -33.59 23.89 4.50
C ARG A 30 -32.61 25.06 4.51
N LEU A 31 -31.35 24.77 4.80
CA LEU A 31 -30.25 25.77 4.86
C LEU A 31 -29.35 25.75 3.64
N VAL A 32 -29.85 25.20 2.53
CA VAL A 32 -29.10 25.08 1.28
C VAL A 32 -28.80 26.46 0.70
N GLY A 33 -27.52 26.73 0.44
CA GLY A 33 -27.06 28.00 -0.12
C GLY A 33 -27.12 29.19 0.85
N GLU A 34 -27.50 28.98 2.11
CA GLU A 34 -27.59 30.05 3.10
C GLU A 34 -26.20 30.62 3.45
N ASN A 35 -26.19 31.92 3.75
CA ASN A 35 -24.95 32.62 4.10
C ASN A 35 -24.76 32.65 5.64
N PHE A 36 -23.77 31.91 6.11
CA PHE A 36 -23.28 31.90 7.50
C PHE A 36 -21.85 32.37 7.60
N GLN A 37 -21.38 33.17 6.64
CA GLN A 37 -20.01 33.67 6.65
C GLN A 37 -19.70 34.38 7.99
N SER A 38 -18.61 33.96 8.63
CA SER A 38 -18.14 34.47 9.92
C SER A 38 -19.19 34.35 11.06
N ALA A 39 -20.26 33.60 10.89
CA ALA A 39 -21.26 33.39 11.94
C ALA A 39 -20.64 32.64 13.13
N ASN A 40 -21.11 32.97 14.33
CA ASN A 40 -20.77 32.21 15.53
C ASN A 40 -21.81 31.09 15.74
N LEU A 41 -21.39 29.88 15.34
CA LEU A 41 -22.18 28.65 15.44
C LEU A 41 -21.50 27.63 16.38
N ASN A 42 -20.66 28.12 17.32
CA ASN A 42 -20.03 27.26 18.32
C ASN A 42 -21.12 26.55 19.12
N ASP A 43 -20.92 25.24 19.37
CA ASP A 43 -21.84 24.37 20.09
C ASP A 43 -23.24 24.24 19.44
N ALA A 44 -23.46 24.71 18.20
CA ALA A 44 -24.74 24.63 17.51
C ALA A 44 -25.14 23.19 17.20
N ASP A 45 -26.40 22.82 17.45
CA ASP A 45 -26.97 21.56 16.99
C ASP A 45 -27.47 21.67 15.55
N LEU A 46 -26.61 21.28 14.63
CA LEU A 46 -26.84 21.23 13.19
C LEU A 46 -27.03 19.77 12.68
N THR A 47 -27.28 18.83 13.60
CA THR A 47 -27.43 17.40 13.33
C THR A 47 -28.51 17.14 12.26
N GLY A 48 -28.10 16.44 11.19
CA GLY A 48 -28.98 16.02 10.09
C GLY A 48 -29.53 17.18 9.25
N LEU A 49 -28.98 18.39 9.33
CA LEU A 49 -29.43 19.53 8.53
C LEU A 49 -28.81 19.54 7.11
N HIS A 50 -29.55 20.13 6.18
CA HIS A 50 -29.16 20.28 4.78
C HIS A 50 -28.52 21.65 4.56
N LEU A 51 -27.18 21.67 4.60
CA LEU A 51 -26.32 22.87 4.44
C LEU A 51 -25.53 22.85 3.12
N GLY A 52 -25.99 22.06 2.16
CA GLY A 52 -25.34 22.00 0.84
C GLY A 52 -25.18 23.37 0.22
N ARG A 53 -24.02 23.66 -0.36
CA ARG A 53 -23.68 24.97 -0.96
C ARG A 53 -23.77 26.17 -0.01
N ALA A 54 -23.91 25.96 1.30
CA ALA A 54 -23.92 27.06 2.26
C ALA A 54 -22.56 27.75 2.31
N ASN A 55 -22.56 29.07 2.47
CA ASN A 55 -21.35 29.83 2.73
C ASN A 55 -21.08 29.85 4.25
N LEU A 56 -20.17 28.99 4.69
CA LEU A 56 -19.70 28.87 6.07
C LEU A 56 -18.24 29.39 6.21
N ARG A 57 -17.77 30.20 5.25
CA ARG A 57 -16.41 30.73 5.28
C ARG A 57 -16.15 31.51 6.57
N LYS A 58 -15.06 31.16 7.25
CA LYS A 58 -14.67 31.75 8.56
C LYS A 58 -15.73 31.59 9.65
N ALA A 59 -16.73 30.73 9.48
CA ALA A 59 -17.68 30.44 10.55
C ALA A 59 -16.98 29.79 11.75
N LYS A 60 -17.42 30.12 12.95
CA LYS A 60 -16.99 29.47 14.18
C LYS A 60 -17.94 28.30 14.46
N LEU A 61 -17.42 27.08 14.34
CA LEU A 61 -18.19 25.84 14.48
C LEU A 61 -17.55 24.92 15.54
N ARG A 62 -16.80 25.48 16.49
CA ARG A 62 -16.17 24.69 17.55
C ARG A 62 -17.20 23.89 18.31
N ARG A 63 -16.95 22.57 18.46
CA ARG A 63 -17.84 21.61 19.14
C ARG A 63 -19.27 21.57 18.59
N ALA A 64 -19.48 22.10 17.37
CA ALA A 64 -20.79 22.00 16.73
C ALA A 64 -21.18 20.54 16.47
N LYS A 65 -22.47 20.22 16.63
CA LYS A 65 -23.00 18.90 16.29
C LYS A 65 -23.46 18.90 14.84
N LEU A 66 -22.67 18.26 13.97
CA LEU A 66 -22.89 18.17 12.53
C LEU A 66 -23.16 16.72 12.07
N SER A 67 -23.37 15.78 13.00
CA SER A 67 -23.58 14.38 12.66
C SER A 67 -24.75 14.20 11.70
N GLY A 68 -24.51 13.48 10.58
CA GLY A 68 -25.48 13.28 9.50
C GLY A 68 -25.86 14.56 8.73
N ALA A 69 -25.18 15.68 8.96
CA ALA A 69 -25.42 16.90 8.17
C ALA A 69 -24.93 16.75 6.73
N ILE A 70 -25.61 17.40 5.79
CA ILE A 70 -25.24 17.42 4.36
C ILE A 70 -24.60 18.78 4.06
N LEU A 71 -23.28 18.78 3.87
CA LEU A 71 -22.45 19.94 3.57
C LEU A 71 -21.83 19.85 2.15
N ALA A 72 -22.47 19.06 1.27
CA ALA A 72 -21.97 18.91 -0.09
C ALA A 72 -21.82 20.26 -0.80
N GLU A 73 -20.67 20.49 -1.44
CA GLU A 73 -20.33 21.74 -2.14
C GLU A 73 -20.34 23.00 -1.23
N ALA A 74 -20.35 22.87 0.10
CA ALA A 74 -20.32 24.01 1.01
C ALA A 74 -18.95 24.71 1.02
N ASP A 75 -18.93 26.03 1.18
CA ASP A 75 -17.72 26.83 1.40
C ASP A 75 -17.40 26.91 2.90
N LEU A 76 -16.47 26.08 3.34
CA LEU A 76 -15.98 26.01 4.73
C LEU A 76 -14.55 26.56 4.84
N ARG A 77 -14.09 27.33 3.88
CA ARG A 77 -12.73 27.92 3.92
C ARG A 77 -12.49 28.73 5.20
N GLU A 78 -11.36 28.44 5.82
CA GLU A 78 -10.94 29.12 7.05
C GLU A 78 -11.97 28.97 8.20
N ALA A 79 -12.92 28.02 8.11
CA ALA A 79 -13.86 27.74 9.20
C ALA A 79 -13.14 27.08 10.39
N ASP A 80 -13.62 27.36 11.60
CA ASP A 80 -13.11 26.77 12.84
C ASP A 80 -14.05 25.64 13.30
N LEU A 81 -13.66 24.40 13.00
CA LEU A 81 -14.37 23.16 13.28
C LEU A 81 -13.70 22.34 14.39
N GLU A 82 -12.89 22.98 15.26
CA GLU A 82 -12.20 22.29 16.34
C GLU A 82 -13.19 21.53 17.23
N ASP A 83 -12.89 20.23 17.47
CA ASP A 83 -13.72 19.29 18.22
C ASP A 83 -15.17 19.13 17.69
N ALA A 84 -15.44 19.51 16.46
CA ALA A 84 -16.78 19.33 15.87
C ALA A 84 -17.14 17.84 15.75
N GLN A 85 -18.40 17.50 16.05
CA GLN A 85 -18.95 16.16 15.92
C GLN A 85 -19.57 15.99 14.54
N MET A 86 -18.91 15.24 13.66
CA MET A 86 -19.23 15.14 12.24
C MET A 86 -19.40 13.69 11.77
N LEU A 87 -19.99 12.83 12.64
CA LEU A 87 -20.26 11.43 12.25
C LEU A 87 -21.17 11.39 11.04
N GLN A 88 -20.83 10.57 10.06
CA GLN A 88 -21.62 10.35 8.83
C GLN A 88 -21.97 11.66 8.09
N THR A 89 -21.10 12.65 8.21
CA THR A 89 -21.31 13.94 7.54
C THR A 89 -20.96 13.83 6.06
N VAL A 90 -21.79 14.44 5.20
CA VAL A 90 -21.54 14.48 3.75
C VAL A 90 -20.83 15.79 3.40
N LEU A 91 -19.56 15.71 3.09
CA LEU A 91 -18.67 16.82 2.71
C LEU A 91 -18.22 16.71 1.24
N GLN A 92 -18.94 15.93 0.43
CA GLN A 92 -18.58 15.74 -0.99
C GLN A 92 -18.42 17.09 -1.68
N GLN A 93 -17.23 17.27 -2.34
CA GLN A 93 -16.87 18.51 -3.05
C GLN A 93 -16.90 19.78 -2.18
N ALA A 94 -16.92 19.67 -0.86
CA ALA A 94 -16.82 20.84 0.01
C ALA A 94 -15.43 21.48 -0.05
N ASP A 95 -15.37 22.79 0.10
CA ASP A 95 -14.14 23.56 0.17
C ASP A 95 -13.76 23.85 1.63
N LEU A 96 -12.84 23.07 2.18
CA LEU A 96 -12.32 23.15 3.55
C LEU A 96 -10.91 23.75 3.59
N ARG A 97 -10.48 24.47 2.57
CA ARG A 97 -9.13 25.04 2.54
C ARG A 97 -8.83 25.89 3.76
N LYS A 98 -7.72 25.57 4.42
CA LYS A 98 -7.26 26.24 5.64
C LYS A 98 -8.28 26.21 6.80
N ALA A 99 -9.22 25.28 6.79
CA ALA A 99 -10.10 25.08 7.94
C ALA A 99 -9.33 24.48 9.12
N ASN A 100 -9.75 24.80 10.33
CA ASN A 100 -9.26 24.17 11.55
C ASN A 100 -10.21 23.00 11.92
N LEU A 101 -9.69 21.79 11.77
CA LEU A 101 -10.38 20.53 12.08
C LEU A 101 -9.68 19.78 13.23
N THR A 102 -8.89 20.48 14.04
CA THR A 102 -8.15 19.89 15.17
C THR A 102 -9.11 19.12 16.06
N GLY A 103 -8.84 17.82 16.30
CA GLY A 103 -9.67 16.95 17.13
C GLY A 103 -11.09 16.68 16.61
N ALA A 104 -11.45 17.11 15.40
CA ALA A 104 -12.78 16.87 14.84
C ALA A 104 -13.08 15.38 14.65
N TRP A 105 -14.32 14.97 14.86
CA TRP A 105 -14.78 13.58 14.75
C TRP A 105 -15.58 13.38 13.46
N ILE A 106 -14.91 12.92 12.38
CA ILE A 106 -15.48 12.79 11.04
C ILE A 106 -15.68 11.29 10.68
N VAL A 107 -15.98 10.47 11.65
CA VAL A 107 -16.13 9.00 11.45
C VAL A 107 -17.25 8.70 10.45
N ASP A 108 -17.04 7.73 9.55
CA ASP A 108 -17.92 7.36 8.44
C ASP A 108 -18.28 8.55 7.51
N GLY A 109 -17.43 9.55 7.43
CA GLY A 109 -17.66 10.76 6.62
C GLY A 109 -17.44 10.54 5.13
N ASN A 110 -18.25 11.22 4.30
CA ASN A 110 -18.05 11.27 2.85
C ASN A 110 -17.33 12.57 2.47
N LEU A 111 -16.02 12.47 2.19
CA LEU A 111 -15.16 13.59 1.76
C LEU A 111 -14.72 13.44 0.29
N VAL A 112 -15.49 12.72 -0.52
CA VAL A 112 -15.19 12.51 -1.95
C VAL A 112 -14.98 13.86 -2.63
N GLN A 113 -13.80 14.05 -3.26
CA GLN A 113 -13.41 15.27 -3.95
C GLN A 113 -13.45 16.55 -3.09
N ALA A 114 -13.44 16.44 -1.76
CA ALA A 114 -13.33 17.61 -0.88
C ALA A 114 -11.94 18.25 -1.00
N ASN A 115 -11.87 19.56 -0.86
CA ASN A 115 -10.61 20.29 -0.86
C ASN A 115 -10.22 20.71 0.58
N LEU A 116 -9.24 20.02 1.16
CA LEU A 116 -8.69 20.27 2.48
C LEU A 116 -7.26 20.86 2.42
N THR A 117 -6.89 21.48 1.29
CA THR A 117 -5.54 22.05 1.13
C THR A 117 -5.21 23.02 2.27
N GLY A 118 -4.10 22.76 2.97
CA GLY A 118 -3.66 23.56 4.11
C GLY A 118 -4.56 23.48 5.34
N ALA A 119 -5.49 22.54 5.42
CA ALA A 119 -6.34 22.34 6.60
C ALA A 119 -5.52 21.78 7.78
N ASN A 120 -5.88 22.14 8.99
CA ASN A 120 -5.34 21.55 10.21
C ASN A 120 -6.25 20.40 10.67
N LEU A 121 -5.76 19.17 10.52
CA LEU A 121 -6.42 17.93 10.92
C LEU A 121 -5.69 17.24 12.09
N HIS A 122 -4.87 17.97 12.85
CA HIS A 122 -4.11 17.39 13.95
C HIS A 122 -5.04 16.67 14.94
N GLY A 123 -4.77 15.39 15.18
CA GLY A 123 -5.56 14.54 16.08
C GLY A 123 -7.01 14.31 15.64
N ALA A 124 -7.39 14.69 14.40
CA ALA A 124 -8.73 14.46 13.90
C ALA A 124 -9.02 12.97 13.73
N LYS A 125 -10.27 12.54 13.97
CA LYS A 125 -10.74 11.17 13.80
C LYS A 125 -11.45 11.04 12.47
N LEU A 126 -10.78 10.41 11.50
CA LEU A 126 -11.23 10.20 10.13
C LEU A 126 -11.47 8.72 9.82
N GLN A 127 -11.77 7.89 10.85
CA GLN A 127 -11.98 6.47 10.64
C GLN A 127 -13.11 6.20 9.66
N SER A 128 -12.89 5.19 8.80
CA SER A 128 -13.87 4.71 7.80
C SER A 128 -14.37 5.80 6.85
N CYS A 129 -13.59 6.86 6.64
CA CYS A 129 -13.95 7.95 5.73
C CYS A 129 -13.70 7.61 4.26
N ASP A 130 -14.56 8.08 3.37
CA ASP A 130 -14.32 8.08 1.93
C ASP A 130 -13.66 9.39 1.48
N LEU A 131 -12.36 9.32 1.21
CA LEU A 131 -11.53 10.45 0.75
C LEU A 131 -11.21 10.35 -0.76
N PHE A 132 -11.99 9.60 -1.53
CA PHE A 132 -11.72 9.41 -2.96
C PHE A 132 -11.49 10.75 -3.69
N GLN A 133 -10.30 10.91 -4.30
CA GLN A 133 -9.87 12.12 -5.01
C GLN A 133 -9.91 13.41 -4.18
N ALA A 134 -9.85 13.34 -2.85
CA ALA A 134 -9.72 14.52 -2.01
C ALA A 134 -8.33 15.17 -2.16
N LEU A 135 -8.27 16.50 -1.95
CA LEU A 135 -7.04 17.28 -1.95
C LEU A 135 -6.65 17.62 -0.50
N LEU A 136 -5.52 17.09 -0.05
CA LEU A 136 -4.95 17.29 1.28
C LEU A 136 -3.55 17.91 1.21
N ASP A 137 -3.25 18.63 0.13
CA ASP A 137 -1.96 19.28 -0.05
C ASP A 137 -1.67 20.22 1.11
N GLU A 138 -0.45 20.17 1.66
CA GLU A 138 -0.01 21.01 2.79
C GLU A 138 -0.86 20.84 4.06
N ALA A 139 -1.72 19.81 4.16
CA ALA A 139 -2.51 19.58 5.36
C ALA A 139 -1.66 19.06 6.52
N ASP A 140 -2.04 19.45 7.73
CA ASP A 140 -1.48 18.90 8.96
C ASP A 140 -2.35 17.71 9.44
N LEU A 141 -1.85 16.49 9.19
CA LEU A 141 -2.50 15.22 9.57
C LEU A 141 -1.78 14.54 10.73
N ARG A 142 -0.94 15.28 11.48
CA ARG A 142 -0.23 14.68 12.62
C ARG A 142 -1.19 14.08 13.62
N GLU A 143 -0.88 12.85 14.03
CA GLU A 143 -1.70 12.09 14.99
C GLU A 143 -3.17 11.90 14.55
N ALA A 144 -3.50 12.18 13.29
CA ALA A 144 -4.84 11.91 12.76
C ALA A 144 -5.11 10.41 12.69
N ASN A 145 -6.33 9.99 12.98
CA ASN A 145 -6.73 8.61 12.82
C ASN A 145 -7.45 8.41 11.48
N LEU A 146 -6.79 7.74 10.53
CA LEU A 146 -7.28 7.42 9.19
C LEU A 146 -7.68 5.95 9.05
N GLU A 147 -7.79 5.20 10.15
CA GLU A 147 -8.07 3.76 10.11
C GLU A 147 -9.26 3.43 9.20
N GLU A 148 -9.12 2.35 8.42
CA GLU A 148 -10.15 1.83 7.52
C GLU A 148 -10.63 2.81 6.44
N SER A 149 -9.97 3.96 6.28
CA SER A 149 -10.37 4.98 5.31
C SER A 149 -9.92 4.65 3.89
N ARG A 150 -10.66 5.18 2.93
CA ARG A 150 -10.41 5.01 1.50
C ARG A 150 -9.68 6.23 0.92
N LEU A 151 -8.37 6.06 0.66
CA LEU A 151 -7.48 7.10 0.12
C LEU A 151 -7.10 6.81 -1.35
N ILE A 152 -8.07 6.71 -2.23
CA ILE A 152 -7.80 6.41 -3.64
C ILE A 152 -7.72 7.70 -4.45
N GLY A 153 -6.56 7.94 -5.10
CA GLY A 153 -6.31 9.13 -5.91
C GLY A 153 -6.24 10.42 -5.09
N VAL A 154 -5.91 10.33 -3.81
CA VAL A 154 -5.76 11.48 -2.91
C VAL A 154 -4.44 12.19 -3.19
N SER A 155 -4.46 13.53 -3.18
CA SER A 155 -3.25 14.34 -3.16
C SER A 155 -2.88 14.71 -1.73
N LEU A 156 -1.64 14.39 -1.34
CA LEU A 156 -1.04 14.62 -0.02
C LEU A 156 0.29 15.40 -0.14
N ARG A 157 0.44 16.16 -1.22
CA ARG A 157 1.69 16.91 -1.48
C ARG A 157 2.03 17.80 -0.31
N LYS A 158 3.27 17.64 0.23
CA LYS A 158 3.76 18.38 1.39
C LYS A 158 2.89 18.27 2.65
N ALA A 159 1.96 17.32 2.71
CA ALA A 159 1.20 17.06 3.93
C ALA A 159 2.09 16.45 5.01
N ASN A 160 1.74 16.65 6.28
CA ASN A 160 2.43 16.06 7.41
C ASN A 160 1.55 14.99 8.06
N LEU A 161 1.95 13.70 7.89
CA LEU A 161 1.26 12.54 8.46
C LEU A 161 1.97 11.96 9.69
N THR A 162 2.92 12.66 10.30
CA THR A 162 3.69 12.13 11.43
C THR A 162 2.77 11.59 12.52
N GLY A 163 2.94 10.33 12.89
CA GLY A 163 2.15 9.68 13.94
C GLY A 163 0.71 9.37 13.57
N ALA A 164 0.31 9.54 12.30
CA ALA A 164 -1.05 9.22 11.88
C ALA A 164 -1.29 7.70 11.94
N SER A 165 -2.49 7.29 12.39
CA SER A 165 -2.93 5.90 12.33
C SER A 165 -3.47 5.57 10.94
N VAL A 166 -2.88 4.57 10.29
CA VAL A 166 -3.18 4.14 8.93
C VAL A 166 -3.55 2.65 8.85
N PHE A 167 -3.98 2.07 9.96
CA PHE A 167 -4.42 0.68 10.01
C PHE A 167 -5.62 0.44 9.08
N GLY A 168 -5.52 -0.55 8.21
CA GLY A 168 -6.64 -0.96 7.35
C GLY A 168 -7.01 0.00 6.22
N ILE A 169 -6.22 1.01 5.93
CA ILE A 169 -6.51 1.95 4.84
C ILE A 169 -6.49 1.28 3.47
N ALA A 170 -7.26 1.84 2.53
CA ALA A 170 -7.18 1.52 1.11
C ALA A 170 -6.47 2.67 0.36
N ALA A 171 -5.14 2.59 0.24
CA ALA A 171 -4.30 3.65 -0.33
C ALA A 171 -3.81 3.26 -1.74
N TRP A 172 -4.33 3.92 -2.77
CA TRP A 172 -3.96 3.66 -4.16
C TRP A 172 -3.85 4.97 -4.96
N LYS A 173 -2.79 5.09 -5.79
CA LYS A 173 -2.56 6.26 -6.65
C LYS A 173 -2.49 7.56 -5.86
N LEU A 174 -1.78 7.55 -4.74
CA LEU A 174 -1.53 8.74 -3.93
C LEU A 174 -0.50 9.65 -4.62
N ASP A 175 -0.66 10.96 -4.46
CA ASP A 175 0.40 11.93 -4.74
C ASP A 175 1.03 12.35 -3.42
N LEU A 176 2.24 11.85 -3.15
CA LEU A 176 2.98 12.00 -1.89
C LEU A 176 4.19 12.93 -2.04
N GLU A 177 4.27 13.74 -3.11
CA GLU A 177 5.42 14.62 -3.34
C GLU A 177 5.67 15.56 -2.15
N GLY A 178 6.81 15.37 -1.49
CA GLY A 178 7.21 16.17 -0.33
C GLY A 178 6.42 15.90 0.95
N ALA A 179 5.58 14.85 1.00
CA ALA A 179 4.86 14.47 2.22
C ALA A 179 5.80 13.93 3.30
N ILE A 180 5.51 14.24 4.55
CA ILE A 180 6.21 13.72 5.73
C ILE A 180 5.40 12.54 6.26
N GLN A 181 6.00 11.32 6.23
CA GLN A 181 5.34 10.06 6.56
C GLN A 181 6.01 9.35 7.74
N LYS A 182 6.42 10.09 8.74
CA LYS A 182 7.17 9.55 9.87
C LYS A 182 6.26 8.89 10.91
N ASP A 183 6.69 7.75 11.46
CA ASP A 183 6.04 7.05 12.58
C ASP A 183 4.55 6.74 12.32
N LEU A 184 4.16 6.35 11.10
CA LEU A 184 2.79 5.96 10.78
C LEU A 184 2.38 4.71 11.57
N VAL A 185 1.30 4.76 12.34
CA VAL A 185 0.81 3.64 13.14
C VAL A 185 0.05 2.65 12.26
N ILE A 186 0.49 1.37 12.24
CA ILE A 186 -0.06 0.30 11.40
C ILE A 186 -0.75 -0.81 12.17
N THR A 187 -0.93 -0.65 13.47
CA THR A 187 -1.66 -1.58 14.35
C THR A 187 -2.87 -0.88 14.93
N SER A 188 -3.94 -1.64 15.19
CA SER A 188 -5.13 -1.10 15.85
C SER A 188 -4.81 -0.68 17.29
N ASP A 189 -5.45 0.37 17.77
CA ASP A 189 -5.33 0.86 19.16
C ASP A 189 -5.69 -0.20 20.22
N PHE A 190 -6.41 -1.27 19.82
CA PHE A 190 -6.84 -2.34 20.73
C PHE A 190 -5.71 -3.30 21.18
N ASP A 191 -4.60 -3.35 20.44
CA ASP A 191 -3.53 -4.35 20.66
C ASP A 191 -2.43 -3.88 21.63
N GLY A 192 -2.40 -2.64 22.05
CA GLY A 192 -1.47 -2.08 23.03
C GLY A 192 0.00 -2.01 22.60
N ASN A 193 0.36 -2.56 21.44
CA ASN A 193 1.69 -2.52 20.84
C ASN A 193 1.61 -1.77 19.51
N HIS A 194 2.15 -0.56 19.49
CA HIS A 194 2.20 0.23 18.25
C HIS A 194 3.37 -0.23 17.37
N THR A 195 3.04 -0.78 16.20
CA THR A 195 4.02 -0.97 15.13
C THR A 195 3.91 0.21 14.17
N THR A 196 5.05 0.78 13.79
CA THR A 196 5.09 1.95 12.91
C THR A 196 5.81 1.67 11.60
N ALA A 197 5.51 2.47 10.58
CA ALA A 197 6.20 2.50 9.30
C ALA A 197 6.40 3.96 8.86
N ASP A 198 7.40 4.22 8.03
CA ASP A 198 7.69 5.55 7.51
C ASP A 198 7.27 5.74 6.04
N ASP A 199 6.40 4.86 5.56
CA ASP A 199 5.86 4.86 4.21
C ASP A 199 4.44 4.29 4.21
N ILE A 200 3.48 5.01 3.64
CA ILE A 200 2.06 4.65 3.68
C ILE A 200 1.73 3.44 2.79
N GLU A 201 2.46 3.25 1.69
CA GLU A 201 2.27 2.09 0.81
C GLU A 201 2.85 0.83 1.48
N MET A 202 4.00 0.97 2.15
CA MET A 202 4.57 -0.07 2.98
C MET A 202 3.65 -0.41 4.16
N ALA A 203 3.09 0.59 4.82
CA ALA A 203 2.12 0.41 5.91
C ALA A 203 0.91 -0.42 5.47
N GLN A 204 0.34 -0.11 4.30
CA GLN A 204 -0.76 -0.89 3.71
C GLN A 204 -0.34 -2.32 3.37
N PHE A 205 0.84 -2.51 2.76
CA PHE A 205 1.36 -3.85 2.44
C PHE A 205 1.53 -4.69 3.71
N LEU A 206 2.14 -4.13 4.75
CA LEU A 206 2.32 -4.81 6.03
C LEU A 206 0.98 -5.17 6.69
N TYR A 207 0.00 -4.27 6.64
CA TYR A 207 -1.36 -4.57 7.12
C TYR A 207 -1.96 -5.78 6.40
N ILE A 208 -1.90 -5.82 5.06
CA ILE A 208 -2.42 -6.92 4.25
C ILE A 208 -1.67 -8.22 4.59
N LEU A 209 -0.37 -8.17 4.73
CA LEU A 209 0.47 -9.32 5.08
C LEU A 209 0.13 -9.87 6.46
N LEU A 210 -0.01 -9.01 7.46
CA LEU A 210 -0.26 -9.41 8.84
C LEU A 210 -1.69 -9.95 9.04
N ASN A 211 -2.66 -9.41 8.32
CA ASN A 211 -4.08 -9.72 8.53
C ASN A 211 -4.68 -10.70 7.50
N ASN A 212 -3.89 -11.18 6.51
CA ASN A 212 -4.39 -12.08 5.48
C ASN A 212 -3.57 -13.39 5.41
N GLN A 213 -4.09 -14.45 6.04
CA GLN A 213 -3.44 -15.77 6.03
C GLN A 213 -3.21 -16.32 4.62
N LYS A 214 -4.12 -16.05 3.68
CA LYS A 214 -3.97 -16.55 2.29
C LYS A 214 -2.79 -15.87 1.60
N ILE A 215 -2.57 -14.58 1.83
CA ILE A 215 -1.42 -13.85 1.27
C ILE A 215 -0.13 -14.35 1.91
N ARG A 216 -0.09 -14.55 3.23
CA ARG A 216 1.07 -15.19 3.89
C ARG A 216 1.38 -16.55 3.27
N ASN A 217 0.37 -17.41 3.12
CA ASN A 217 0.57 -18.72 2.51
C ASN A 217 1.06 -18.65 1.06
N VAL A 218 0.61 -17.65 0.28
CA VAL A 218 1.11 -17.41 -1.08
C VAL A 218 2.57 -17.00 -1.06
N ILE A 219 2.95 -16.06 -0.19
CA ILE A 219 4.35 -15.61 -0.04
C ILE A 219 5.23 -16.78 0.40
N ASP A 220 4.82 -17.53 1.41
CA ASP A 220 5.54 -18.73 1.87
C ASP A 220 5.68 -19.76 0.74
N THR A 221 4.62 -19.95 -0.05
CA THR A 221 4.66 -20.86 -1.20
C THR A 221 5.63 -20.36 -2.27
N ILE A 222 5.63 -19.08 -2.61
CA ILE A 222 6.54 -18.49 -3.58
C ILE A 222 7.98 -18.67 -3.12
N THR A 223 8.31 -18.23 -1.91
CA THR A 223 9.69 -18.25 -1.39
C THR A 223 10.24 -19.65 -1.10
N THR A 224 9.36 -20.66 -0.91
CA THR A 224 9.76 -22.04 -0.64
C THR A 224 9.72 -22.96 -1.86
N LYS A 225 9.01 -22.59 -2.91
CA LYS A 225 8.73 -23.47 -4.06
C LYS A 225 9.18 -22.95 -5.42
N VAL A 226 9.40 -21.63 -5.57
CA VAL A 226 9.81 -21.08 -6.86
C VAL A 226 11.22 -21.53 -7.19
N VAL A 227 11.41 -22.10 -8.38
CA VAL A 227 12.71 -22.43 -8.95
C VAL A 227 12.90 -21.63 -10.23
N LEU A 228 13.88 -20.75 -10.25
CA LEU A 228 14.22 -19.98 -11.44
C LEU A 228 15.15 -20.80 -12.33
N ILE A 229 14.77 -21.01 -13.58
CA ILE A 229 15.58 -21.71 -14.58
C ILE A 229 16.06 -20.68 -15.59
N LEU A 230 17.38 -20.50 -15.64
CA LEU A 230 18.07 -19.62 -16.56
C LEU A 230 18.66 -20.41 -17.71
N GLY A 231 18.33 -20.05 -18.95
CA GLY A 231 18.87 -20.72 -20.13
C GLY A 231 18.53 -20.00 -21.43
N ARG A 232 19.11 -20.44 -22.53
CA ARG A 232 18.73 -20.00 -23.88
C ARG A 232 17.73 -20.96 -24.50
N PHE A 233 16.68 -20.41 -25.10
CA PHE A 233 15.57 -21.20 -25.70
C PHE A 233 15.83 -21.52 -27.17
N LEU A 234 17.07 -21.93 -27.50
CA LEU A 234 17.30 -22.59 -28.78
C LEU A 234 16.49 -23.91 -28.86
N PRO A 235 15.99 -24.32 -30.02
CA PRO A 235 15.08 -25.47 -30.13
C PRO A 235 15.58 -26.74 -29.42
N GLU A 236 16.87 -27.04 -29.54
CA GLU A 236 17.49 -28.20 -28.89
C GLU A 236 17.60 -28.05 -27.36
N ARG A 237 17.86 -26.83 -26.89
CA ARG A 237 17.97 -26.54 -25.46
C ARG A 237 16.63 -26.44 -24.77
N LYS A 238 15.63 -25.89 -25.46
CA LYS A 238 14.28 -25.76 -24.96
C LYS A 238 13.70 -27.09 -24.50
N THR A 239 13.94 -28.17 -25.26
CA THR A 239 13.47 -29.53 -24.90
C THR A 239 14.02 -29.95 -23.52
N VAL A 240 15.29 -29.69 -23.24
CA VAL A 240 15.92 -30.00 -21.93
C VAL A 240 15.30 -29.19 -20.82
N LEU A 241 15.19 -27.86 -21.02
CA LEU A 241 14.67 -26.94 -20.00
C LEU A 241 13.17 -27.20 -19.73
N ASP A 242 12.39 -27.52 -20.76
CA ASP A 242 10.97 -27.89 -20.61
C ASP A 242 10.82 -29.21 -19.82
N SER A 243 11.71 -30.21 -20.08
CA SER A 243 11.70 -31.47 -19.34
C SER A 243 12.08 -31.27 -17.86
N ILE A 244 13.07 -30.43 -17.56
CA ILE A 244 13.41 -30.05 -16.19
C ILE A 244 12.24 -29.33 -15.52
N ARG A 245 11.60 -28.38 -16.21
CA ARG A 245 10.41 -27.66 -15.71
C ARG A 245 9.31 -28.62 -15.34
N ASP A 246 8.96 -29.54 -16.22
CA ASP A 246 7.85 -30.46 -16.02
C ASP A 246 8.14 -31.44 -14.87
N GLU A 247 9.39 -31.89 -14.72
CA GLU A 247 9.79 -32.72 -13.60
C GLU A 247 9.78 -31.95 -12.26
N LEU A 248 10.16 -30.68 -12.25
CA LEU A 248 10.03 -29.83 -11.06
C LEU A 248 8.56 -29.64 -10.67
N ARG A 249 7.65 -29.48 -11.64
CA ARG A 249 6.18 -29.42 -11.38
C ARG A 249 5.66 -30.70 -10.73
N ASN A 250 6.08 -31.85 -11.24
CA ASN A 250 5.73 -33.15 -10.66
C ASN A 250 6.16 -33.30 -9.20
N ARG A 251 7.19 -32.55 -8.80
CA ARG A 251 7.72 -32.50 -7.42
C ARG A 251 7.20 -31.34 -6.59
N ASN A 252 6.11 -30.70 -7.04
CA ASN A 252 5.44 -29.60 -6.32
C ASN A 252 6.30 -28.31 -6.19
N TYR A 253 7.23 -28.07 -7.13
CA TYR A 253 7.87 -26.78 -7.31
C TYR A 253 7.09 -25.90 -8.29
N LEU A 254 7.39 -24.59 -8.25
CA LEU A 254 6.87 -23.59 -9.20
C LEU A 254 8.02 -23.11 -10.10
N PRO A 255 8.34 -23.81 -11.18
CA PRO A 255 9.42 -23.42 -12.05
C PRO A 255 9.07 -22.21 -12.89
N VAL A 256 9.95 -21.24 -12.91
CA VAL A 256 9.92 -20.04 -13.77
C VAL A 256 11.08 -20.13 -14.75
N LEU A 257 10.76 -20.28 -16.05
CA LEU A 257 11.77 -20.27 -17.10
C LEU A 257 11.97 -18.84 -17.59
N PHE A 258 13.23 -18.41 -17.64
CA PHE A 258 13.61 -17.11 -18.16
C PHE A 258 14.44 -17.26 -19.43
N ASP A 259 13.91 -16.72 -20.56
CA ASP A 259 14.57 -16.71 -21.88
C ASP A 259 15.26 -15.36 -22.13
N PHE A 260 16.54 -15.40 -22.43
CA PHE A 260 17.34 -14.21 -22.72
C PHE A 260 17.14 -13.63 -24.14
N GLN A 261 16.26 -14.19 -24.95
CA GLN A 261 15.97 -13.70 -26.32
C GLN A 261 14.78 -12.72 -26.40
N GLY A 262 14.17 -12.31 -25.28
CA GLY A 262 13.03 -11.40 -25.27
C GLY A 262 13.36 -9.96 -25.73
N PRO A 263 12.35 -9.17 -26.16
CA PRO A 263 12.56 -7.81 -26.67
C PRO A 263 13.17 -6.88 -25.61
N SER A 264 14.14 -6.11 -26.04
CA SER A 264 15.10 -5.27 -25.28
C SER A 264 14.50 -4.00 -24.59
N ASN A 265 13.23 -3.98 -24.22
CA ASN A 265 12.56 -2.76 -23.73
C ASN A 265 12.42 -2.64 -22.21
N ARG A 266 12.97 -3.57 -21.43
CA ARG A 266 13.16 -3.44 -19.97
C ARG A 266 14.56 -3.92 -19.63
N ASP A 267 15.11 -3.37 -18.56
CA ASP A 267 16.37 -3.85 -18.03
C ASP A 267 16.21 -5.33 -17.63
N LEU A 268 16.72 -6.21 -18.49
CA LEU A 268 16.68 -7.68 -18.31
C LEU A 268 17.30 -8.06 -16.95
N THR A 269 18.34 -7.34 -16.54
CA THR A 269 19.05 -7.56 -15.29
C THR A 269 18.14 -7.30 -14.08
N GLU A 270 17.33 -6.24 -14.12
CA GLU A 270 16.35 -5.93 -13.05
C GLU A 270 15.30 -7.02 -12.94
N THR A 271 14.74 -7.48 -14.07
CA THR A 271 13.72 -8.54 -14.09
C THR A 271 14.27 -9.85 -13.53
N VAL A 272 15.46 -10.26 -13.97
CA VAL A 272 16.14 -11.49 -13.49
C VAL A 272 16.47 -11.37 -12.01
N SER A 273 16.98 -10.22 -11.57
CA SER A 273 17.28 -9.97 -10.16
C SER A 273 16.01 -10.09 -9.30
N THR A 274 14.90 -9.52 -9.72
CA THR A 274 13.60 -9.61 -9.00
C THR A 274 13.13 -11.07 -8.89
N LEU A 275 13.15 -11.83 -9.99
CA LEU A 275 12.77 -13.23 -9.99
C LEU A 275 13.68 -14.09 -9.13
N ALA A 276 14.98 -13.78 -9.14
CA ALA A 276 15.97 -14.48 -8.34
C ALA A 276 15.80 -14.27 -6.84
N HIS A 277 15.40 -13.05 -6.40
CA HIS A 277 15.07 -12.79 -4.99
C HIS A 277 13.88 -13.63 -4.49
N MET A 278 12.97 -13.99 -5.38
CA MET A 278 11.80 -14.81 -5.06
C MET A 278 12.07 -16.32 -5.14
N ALA A 279 13.21 -16.73 -5.70
CA ALA A 279 13.50 -18.12 -5.93
C ALA A 279 14.02 -18.85 -4.70
N ARG A 280 13.59 -20.08 -4.50
CA ARG A 280 14.13 -21.02 -3.51
C ARG A 280 15.56 -21.43 -3.85
N PHE A 281 15.79 -21.69 -5.14
CA PHE A 281 17.10 -21.88 -5.75
C PHE A 281 17.01 -21.61 -7.26
N ILE A 282 18.17 -21.50 -7.90
CA ILE A 282 18.30 -21.19 -9.32
C ILE A 282 18.99 -22.36 -10.03
N ILE A 283 18.46 -22.81 -11.17
CA ILE A 283 19.13 -23.71 -12.09
C ILE A 283 19.65 -22.87 -13.26
N ALA A 284 20.96 -22.90 -13.52
CA ALA A 284 21.59 -22.17 -14.62
C ALA A 284 22.17 -23.13 -15.66
N ASP A 285 21.59 -23.16 -16.87
CA ASP A 285 22.12 -23.95 -17.98
C ASP A 285 23.27 -23.23 -18.69
N LEU A 286 24.50 -23.68 -18.48
CA LEU A 286 25.73 -23.10 -19.03
C LEU A 286 26.11 -23.66 -20.40
N THR A 287 25.29 -24.48 -21.03
CA THR A 287 25.62 -25.16 -22.29
C THR A 287 25.82 -24.18 -23.45
N ASP A 288 25.12 -23.05 -23.49
CA ASP A 288 25.38 -21.95 -24.44
C ASP A 288 25.52 -20.61 -23.68
N PRO A 289 26.76 -20.21 -23.35
CA PRO A 289 27.01 -19.16 -22.38
C PRO A 289 26.91 -17.71 -22.91
N LYS A 290 26.39 -17.46 -24.12
CA LYS A 290 26.51 -16.11 -24.75
C LYS A 290 25.81 -14.98 -23.97
N SER A 291 24.80 -15.25 -23.13
CA SER A 291 24.10 -14.23 -22.35
C SER A 291 24.08 -14.49 -20.83
N ILE A 292 24.15 -15.74 -20.40
CA ILE A 292 24.05 -16.15 -18.99
C ILE A 292 25.15 -15.56 -18.08
N PRO A 293 26.39 -15.30 -18.56
CA PRO A 293 27.44 -14.76 -17.70
C PRO A 293 27.14 -13.41 -17.06
N GLN A 294 26.44 -12.52 -17.74
CA GLN A 294 26.15 -11.18 -17.21
C GLN A 294 25.09 -11.26 -16.10
N GLU A 295 24.03 -12.00 -16.34
CA GLU A 295 22.94 -12.20 -15.38
C GLU A 295 23.40 -13.03 -14.19
N LEU A 296 24.21 -14.07 -14.43
CA LEU A 296 24.79 -14.85 -13.34
C LEU A 296 25.71 -14.00 -12.48
N THR A 297 26.47 -13.08 -13.08
CA THR A 297 27.29 -12.11 -12.34
C THR A 297 26.46 -11.24 -11.43
N ALA A 298 25.36 -10.67 -11.95
CA ALA A 298 24.47 -9.83 -11.16
C ALA A 298 23.84 -10.63 -9.98
N ILE A 299 23.31 -11.83 -10.26
CA ILE A 299 22.67 -12.68 -9.26
C ILE A 299 23.66 -13.14 -8.19
N VAL A 300 24.79 -13.70 -8.61
CA VAL A 300 25.76 -14.33 -7.68
C VAL A 300 26.37 -13.31 -6.72
N HIS A 301 26.61 -12.08 -7.17
CA HIS A 301 27.17 -11.04 -6.29
C HIS A 301 26.13 -10.42 -5.36
N GLN A 302 24.88 -10.31 -5.80
CA GLN A 302 23.84 -9.59 -5.05
C GLN A 302 23.00 -10.49 -4.13
N LEU A 303 22.95 -11.81 -4.39
CA LEU A 303 22.04 -12.74 -3.73
C LEU A 303 22.75 -13.91 -3.05
N PRO A 304 23.53 -13.67 -2.00
CA PRO A 304 24.24 -14.74 -1.27
C PRO A 304 23.31 -15.74 -0.59
N SER A 305 22.01 -15.44 -0.52
CA SER A 305 20.99 -16.27 0.15
C SER A 305 20.28 -17.24 -0.79
N VAL A 306 20.50 -17.18 -2.09
CA VAL A 306 19.81 -18.04 -3.06
C VAL A 306 20.82 -18.97 -3.71
N PRO A 307 20.73 -20.31 -3.48
CA PRO A 307 21.64 -21.26 -4.11
C PRO A 307 21.51 -21.28 -5.64
N VAL A 308 22.64 -21.34 -6.30
CA VAL A 308 22.71 -21.49 -7.76
C VAL A 308 23.28 -22.88 -8.08
N GLN A 309 22.51 -23.68 -8.82
CA GLN A 309 22.92 -24.98 -9.34
C GLN A 309 23.19 -24.89 -10.84
N PRO A 310 24.43 -24.82 -11.24
CA PRO A 310 24.79 -24.84 -12.66
C PRO A 310 24.66 -26.26 -13.24
N ILE A 311 24.18 -26.34 -14.49
CA ILE A 311 24.14 -27.57 -15.29
C ILE A 311 24.82 -27.31 -16.65
N ILE A 312 25.43 -28.33 -17.22
CA ILE A 312 26.11 -28.24 -18.52
C ILE A 312 26.06 -29.58 -19.26
N LEU A 313 25.88 -29.56 -20.57
CA LEU A 313 26.02 -30.75 -21.40
C LEU A 313 27.48 -31.25 -21.39
N SER A 314 27.68 -32.56 -21.22
CA SER A 314 29.05 -33.14 -21.06
C SER A 314 29.99 -32.93 -22.23
N THR A 315 29.43 -32.67 -23.42
CA THR A 315 30.25 -32.35 -24.63
C THR A 315 30.74 -30.92 -24.63
N GLU A 316 30.19 -30.06 -23.79
CA GLU A 316 30.53 -28.64 -23.76
C GLU A 316 31.55 -28.31 -22.67
N ARG A 317 32.33 -27.26 -22.91
CA ARG A 317 33.33 -26.76 -21.96
C ARG A 317 32.76 -25.60 -21.17
N GLU A 318 33.21 -25.52 -19.93
CA GLU A 318 32.89 -24.39 -19.06
C GLU A 318 33.42 -23.09 -19.68
N TRP A 319 32.65 -22.03 -19.45
CA TRP A 319 33.08 -20.68 -19.81
C TRP A 319 34.30 -20.27 -18.96
N GLY A 320 35.32 -19.67 -19.60
CA GLY A 320 36.64 -19.40 -19.00
C GLY A 320 36.62 -18.52 -17.73
N MET A 321 35.58 -17.76 -17.47
CA MET A 321 35.44 -16.99 -16.23
C MET A 321 34.57 -17.69 -15.16
N TYR A 322 34.06 -18.89 -15.41
CA TYR A 322 33.23 -19.62 -14.47
C TYR A 322 33.94 -19.91 -13.13
N GLU A 323 35.26 -20.06 -13.13
CA GLU A 323 36.06 -20.23 -11.92
C GLU A 323 35.88 -19.11 -10.89
N HIS A 324 35.53 -17.90 -11.31
CA HIS A 324 35.20 -16.82 -10.38
C HIS A 324 33.96 -17.10 -9.55
N PHE A 325 32.99 -17.82 -10.10
CA PHE A 325 31.75 -18.13 -9.39
C PHE A 325 31.91 -19.29 -8.39
N THR A 326 32.82 -20.21 -8.62
CA THR A 326 33.09 -21.32 -7.69
C THR A 326 33.61 -20.88 -6.33
N ARG A 327 34.06 -19.62 -6.20
CA ARG A 327 34.50 -19.02 -4.93
C ARG A 327 33.32 -18.70 -3.99
N TYR A 328 32.12 -18.61 -4.52
CA TYR A 328 30.94 -18.26 -3.72
C TYR A 328 30.30 -19.51 -3.16
N PRO A 329 30.15 -19.62 -1.82
CA PRO A 329 29.60 -20.82 -1.17
C PRO A 329 28.20 -21.20 -1.61
N TRP A 330 27.43 -20.29 -2.17
CA TRP A 330 26.06 -20.53 -2.66
C TRP A 330 25.99 -20.95 -4.12
N VAL A 331 27.12 -20.98 -4.84
CA VAL A 331 27.22 -21.60 -6.16
C VAL A 331 27.68 -23.05 -5.98
N LEU A 332 26.82 -23.96 -6.38
CA LEU A 332 27.05 -25.39 -6.23
C LEU A 332 27.96 -25.94 -7.36
N PRO A 333 28.57 -27.10 -7.19
CA PRO A 333 29.35 -27.75 -8.25
C PRO A 333 28.49 -27.99 -9.49
N ILE A 334 29.09 -27.84 -10.68
CA ILE A 334 28.42 -28.08 -11.95
C ILE A 334 27.95 -29.52 -12.07
N VAL A 335 26.69 -29.71 -12.44
CA VAL A 335 26.16 -31.02 -12.84
C VAL A 335 26.33 -31.19 -14.36
N ARG A 336 27.08 -32.19 -14.75
CA ARG A 336 27.25 -32.57 -16.15
C ARG A 336 26.28 -33.66 -16.53
N TYR A 337 25.61 -33.49 -17.67
CA TYR A 337 24.65 -34.48 -18.17
C TYR A 337 24.90 -34.78 -19.66
N GLU A 338 24.56 -35.99 -20.08
CA GLU A 338 24.77 -36.50 -21.44
C GLU A 338 23.51 -36.48 -22.30
N SER A 339 22.34 -36.56 -21.67
CA SER A 339 21.03 -36.62 -22.33
C SER A 339 19.91 -35.99 -21.48
N VAL A 340 18.77 -35.70 -22.12
CA VAL A 340 17.57 -35.22 -21.45
C VAL A 340 17.08 -36.22 -20.40
N ASP A 341 16.99 -37.50 -20.77
CA ASP A 341 16.57 -38.55 -19.85
C ASP A 341 17.53 -38.71 -18.67
N GLY A 342 18.83 -38.54 -18.91
CA GLY A 342 19.87 -38.62 -17.89
C GLY A 342 19.73 -37.51 -16.84
N ILE A 343 19.51 -36.26 -17.25
CA ILE A 343 19.34 -35.15 -16.31
C ILE A 343 18.00 -35.26 -15.56
N VAL A 344 16.91 -35.63 -16.21
CA VAL A 344 15.58 -35.78 -15.59
C VAL A 344 15.58 -36.90 -14.54
N THR A 345 16.16 -38.06 -14.89
CA THR A 345 16.25 -39.20 -13.96
C THR A 345 17.05 -38.86 -12.70
N ASN A 346 18.12 -38.08 -12.84
CA ASN A 346 19.01 -37.75 -11.75
C ASN A 346 18.70 -36.35 -11.13
N LEU A 347 17.65 -35.68 -11.57
CA LEU A 347 17.35 -34.30 -11.18
C LEU A 347 17.26 -34.13 -9.66
N THR A 348 16.62 -35.06 -8.97
CA THR A 348 16.48 -35.02 -7.50
C THR A 348 17.83 -35.09 -6.82
N ALA A 349 18.60 -36.12 -7.08
CA ALA A 349 19.83 -36.40 -6.35
C ALA A 349 20.96 -35.43 -6.68
N GLN A 350 21.06 -34.97 -7.94
CA GLN A 350 22.18 -34.15 -8.39
C GLN A 350 21.90 -32.65 -8.42
N VAL A 351 20.63 -32.22 -8.52
CA VAL A 351 20.24 -30.83 -8.66
C VAL A 351 19.45 -30.35 -7.47
N ILE A 352 18.29 -30.99 -7.19
CA ILE A 352 17.34 -30.51 -6.18
C ILE A 352 17.86 -30.66 -4.76
N GLU A 353 18.28 -31.88 -4.37
CA GLU A 353 18.74 -32.15 -2.99
C GLU A 353 19.95 -31.30 -2.57
N PRO A 354 21.00 -31.13 -3.41
CA PRO A 354 22.11 -30.24 -3.08
C PRO A 354 21.67 -28.80 -2.92
N ALA A 355 20.80 -28.28 -3.82
CA ALA A 355 20.28 -26.93 -3.76
C ALA A 355 19.42 -26.70 -2.52
N GLU A 356 18.52 -27.64 -2.19
CA GLU A 356 17.68 -27.59 -1.00
C GLU A 356 18.47 -27.67 0.29
N ARG A 357 19.51 -28.50 0.34
CA ARG A 357 20.43 -28.57 1.50
C ARG A 357 21.09 -27.23 1.73
N ARG A 358 21.61 -26.63 0.67
CA ARG A 358 22.28 -25.33 0.73
C ARG A 358 21.32 -24.22 1.16
N ALA A 359 20.10 -24.22 0.64
CA ALA A 359 19.08 -23.24 1.01
C ALA A 359 18.70 -23.34 2.51
N ARG A 360 18.67 -24.56 3.08
CA ARG A 360 18.42 -24.77 4.52
C ARG A 360 19.59 -24.31 5.38
N GLU A 361 20.83 -24.61 4.99
CA GLU A 361 22.03 -24.17 5.71
C GLU A 361 22.11 -22.64 5.80
N GLN A 362 21.73 -21.94 4.73
CA GLN A 362 21.74 -20.47 4.68
C GLN A 362 20.66 -19.84 5.55
N LEU A 363 19.50 -20.48 5.71
CA LEU A 363 18.46 -20.03 6.63
C LEU A 363 18.88 -20.25 8.09
N ALA A 364 19.44 -21.40 8.42
CA ALA A 364 19.91 -21.72 9.78
C ALA A 364 21.10 -20.86 10.26
N GLY A 365 21.89 -20.31 9.34
CA GLY A 365 23.01 -19.42 9.67
C GLY A 365 22.62 -17.95 9.90
N ARG A 366 21.32 -17.63 9.84
CA ARG A 366 20.76 -16.29 10.10
C ARG A 366 20.07 -16.16 11.48
N GLU A 367 19.84 -17.27 12.16
CA GLU A 367 19.42 -17.32 13.57
C GLU A 367 20.65 -17.27 14.49
#